data_876b588a4a3bdb6507ab7981e5ffec06
#
_entry.id   876b588a4a3bdb6507ab7981e5ffec06
#
_cell.length_a   1.000
_cell.length_b   1.000
_cell.length_c   1.000
_cell.angle_alpha   90.00
_cell.angle_beta   90.00
_cell.angle_gamma   90.00
#
_symmetry.space_group_name_H-M   'P 1'
#
loop_
_entity.id
_entity.type
_entity.pdbx_description
1 polymer ?
#
loop_
_entity_poly.entity_id
_entity_poly.type
_entity_poly.pdbx_seq_one_letter_code
_entity_poly.pdbx_strand_id
1 'polypeptide(L)'
;MSKKVQAVLSGLVLTGALLMPAAGPAVAVEPVAAKAIPSGATKTLTAKTLQVDFQYQETGYWCGPAATRIALSARIAAPSQQQLANELPTTTNGTDWIGQVTRVLNNHLGTGWYETKEMPNDPPTQGQRDLLWNDIVLDIDNNYPIVANIVAPASNHPPGYPNYTIYHYFTVIGYDSADMTVLIADPAGFAPTATYWLTFNQLATLIPPKGYSA
;
A
#
# COMPACT_ATOMS: atom_id res chain seq x y z
N MET A 1 -24.97 -7.97 58.81
CA MET A 1 -26.02 -7.06 59.33
C MET A 1 -26.71 -6.40 58.15
N SER A 2 -27.97 -6.75 57.99
CA SER A 2 -28.86 -6.37 56.87
C SER A 2 -29.47 -4.99 57.12
N LYS A 3 -29.59 -4.17 56.05
CA LYS A 3 -30.68 -3.16 56.02
C LYS A 3 -31.18 -3.03 54.56
N LYS A 4 -32.37 -3.58 54.37
CA LYS A 4 -33.26 -3.30 53.24
C LYS A 4 -33.90 -1.93 53.46
N VAL A 5 -34.03 -1.12 52.42
CA VAL A 5 -34.92 0.04 52.37
C VAL A 5 -35.86 -0.14 51.19
N GLN A 6 -37.14 -0.23 51.48
CA GLN A 6 -38.28 -0.23 50.57
C GLN A 6 -38.57 1.22 50.14
N ALA A 7 -38.83 1.46 48.87
CA ALA A 7 -39.39 2.72 48.39
C ALA A 7 -40.83 2.51 47.93
N VAL A 8 -41.67 3.45 48.36
CA VAL A 8 -43.13 3.50 48.26
C VAL A 8 -43.52 4.02 46.86
N LEU A 9 -44.48 3.35 46.22
CA LEU A 9 -45.21 3.84 45.05
C LEU A 9 -46.19 4.96 45.47
N SER A 10 -46.14 6.07 44.73
CA SER A 10 -47.25 7.04 44.71
C SER A 10 -47.66 7.28 43.28
N GLY A 11 -48.85 6.82 42.93
CA GLY A 11 -49.47 7.06 41.62
C GLY A 11 -50.07 8.47 41.54
N LEU A 12 -49.90 9.09 40.39
CA LEU A 12 -50.66 10.29 40.01
C LEU A 12 -51.24 10.06 38.62
N VAL A 13 -52.58 9.95 38.60
CA VAL A 13 -53.36 9.89 37.35
C VAL A 13 -53.61 11.33 36.89
N LEU A 14 -53.13 11.69 35.75
CA LEU A 14 -53.49 12.92 35.05
C LEU A 14 -54.20 12.57 33.73
N THR A 15 -55.51 12.84 33.69
CA THR A 15 -56.31 12.86 32.49
C THR A 15 -55.99 14.11 31.68
N GLY A 16 -55.35 13.93 30.53
CA GLY A 16 -55.03 15.01 29.55
C GLY A 16 -55.74 14.77 28.21
N ALA A 17 -56.54 15.75 27.81
CA ALA A 17 -57.40 15.75 26.64
C ALA A 17 -56.59 15.55 25.33
N LEU A 18 -57.12 14.74 24.41
CA LEU A 18 -56.68 14.62 23.01
C LEU A 18 -56.94 15.91 22.24
N LEU A 19 -55.91 16.63 21.86
CA LEU A 19 -55.92 17.61 20.79
C LEU A 19 -55.35 16.94 19.55
N MET A 20 -56.21 16.69 18.55
CA MET A 20 -55.75 16.24 17.22
C MET A 20 -55.14 17.44 16.48
N PRO A 21 -53.91 17.36 15.95
CA PRO A 21 -53.45 18.33 14.99
C PRO A 21 -54.06 18.06 13.61
N ALA A 22 -54.55 19.12 12.97
CA ALA A 22 -55.10 19.12 11.62
C ALA A 22 -54.02 18.64 10.61
N ALA A 23 -54.39 17.73 9.72
CA ALA A 23 -53.57 17.30 8.60
C ALA A 23 -53.37 18.47 7.63
N GLY A 24 -52.13 18.98 7.55
CA GLY A 24 -51.69 19.84 6.47
C GLY A 24 -51.45 19.04 5.18
N PRO A 25 -51.53 19.70 3.98
CA PRO A 25 -51.39 18.99 2.74
C PRO A 25 -49.99 18.35 2.62
N ALA A 26 -49.96 17.06 2.30
CA ALA A 26 -48.76 16.34 1.98
C ALA A 26 -48.13 16.90 0.69
N VAL A 27 -46.98 17.57 0.80
CA VAL A 27 -46.16 17.92 -0.36
C VAL A 27 -45.53 16.64 -0.86
N ALA A 28 -45.96 16.19 -2.04
CA ALA A 28 -45.30 15.09 -2.73
C ALA A 28 -43.87 15.51 -3.11
N VAL A 29 -42.88 14.94 -2.44
CA VAL A 29 -41.47 15.07 -2.86
C VAL A 29 -41.31 14.14 -4.06
N GLU A 30 -41.21 14.70 -5.25
CA GLU A 30 -40.83 13.94 -6.44
C GLU A 30 -39.44 13.34 -6.24
N PRO A 31 -39.22 12.04 -6.59
CA PRO A 31 -37.91 11.46 -6.52
C PRO A 31 -36.97 12.17 -7.49
N VAL A 32 -35.94 12.85 -6.95
CA VAL A 32 -34.86 13.41 -7.78
C VAL A 32 -34.23 12.22 -8.51
N ALA A 33 -34.40 12.20 -9.84
CA ALA A 33 -33.79 11.21 -10.71
C ALA A 33 -32.27 11.24 -10.46
N ALA A 34 -31.73 10.15 -9.93
CA ALA A 34 -30.31 9.96 -9.81
C ALA A 34 -29.70 10.12 -11.21
N LYS A 35 -28.86 11.14 -11.37
CA LYS A 35 -28.14 11.40 -12.60
C LYS A 35 -27.31 10.18 -12.90
N ALA A 36 -27.70 9.40 -13.92
CA ALA A 36 -26.93 8.24 -14.37
C ALA A 36 -25.50 8.72 -14.70
N ILE A 37 -24.52 8.22 -13.98
CA ILE A 37 -23.11 8.40 -14.32
C ILE A 37 -22.94 7.73 -15.69
N PRO A 38 -22.47 8.45 -16.74
CA PRO A 38 -22.24 7.80 -18.01
C PRO A 38 -21.23 6.68 -17.79
N SER A 39 -21.62 5.46 -18.07
CA SER A 39 -20.74 4.30 -18.15
C SER A 39 -19.84 4.51 -19.38
N GLY A 40 -18.85 5.41 -19.22
CA GLY A 40 -17.70 5.43 -20.09
C GLY A 40 -16.95 4.15 -19.83
N ALA A 41 -16.81 3.30 -20.85
CA ALA A 41 -15.95 2.13 -20.79
C ALA A 41 -14.55 2.63 -20.40
N THR A 42 -14.21 2.54 -19.13
CA THR A 42 -12.87 2.75 -18.62
C THR A 42 -12.04 1.68 -19.33
N LYS A 43 -11.15 2.09 -20.23
CA LYS A 43 -10.20 1.18 -20.85
C LYS A 43 -9.41 0.57 -19.70
N THR A 44 -9.76 -0.65 -19.32
CA THR A 44 -9.03 -1.39 -18.31
C THR A 44 -7.63 -1.61 -18.89
N LEU A 45 -6.64 -0.90 -18.37
CA LEU A 45 -5.25 -1.18 -18.70
C LEU A 45 -4.97 -2.59 -18.18
N THR A 46 -4.68 -3.51 -19.08
CA THR A 46 -4.31 -4.88 -18.69
C THR A 46 -2.89 -4.93 -18.16
N ALA A 47 -2.02 -4.05 -18.67
CA ALA A 47 -0.63 -3.96 -18.25
C ALA A 47 -0.11 -2.51 -18.32
N LYS A 48 0.78 -2.16 -17.40
CA LYS A 48 1.53 -0.90 -17.44
C LYS A 48 2.91 -1.10 -16.83
N THR A 49 3.92 -0.45 -17.43
CA THR A 49 5.28 -0.40 -16.91
C THR A 49 5.79 1.04 -16.90
N LEU A 50 6.60 1.38 -15.91
CA LEU A 50 7.20 2.70 -15.75
C LEU A 50 8.65 2.69 -16.26
N GLN A 51 9.07 3.82 -16.83
CA GLN A 51 10.47 4.06 -17.15
C GLN A 51 11.19 4.55 -15.90
N VAL A 52 12.33 3.95 -15.60
CA VAL A 52 13.17 4.31 -14.45
C VAL A 52 14.64 4.41 -14.87
N ASP A 53 15.41 5.25 -14.20
CA ASP A 53 16.86 5.28 -14.29
C ASP A 53 17.43 4.25 -13.31
N PHE A 54 17.61 3.03 -13.78
CA PHE A 54 18.04 1.89 -12.97
C PHE A 54 19.53 2.02 -12.60
N GLN A 55 19.83 1.68 -11.35
CA GLN A 55 21.20 1.47 -10.87
C GLN A 55 21.23 0.26 -9.93
N TYR A 56 22.29 -0.55 -10.04
CA TYR A 56 22.60 -1.54 -9.01
C TYR A 56 22.99 -0.85 -7.70
N GLN A 57 22.76 -1.53 -6.57
CA GLN A 57 23.24 -1.03 -5.28
C GLN A 57 24.77 -0.94 -5.24
N GLU A 58 25.29 0.19 -4.74
CA GLU A 58 26.72 0.46 -4.72
C GLU A 58 27.46 -0.32 -3.63
N THR A 59 26.75 -0.79 -2.60
CA THR A 59 27.30 -1.61 -1.52
C THR A 59 26.36 -2.77 -1.20
N GLY A 60 26.86 -3.80 -0.51
CA GLY A 60 26.05 -4.97 -0.15
C GLY A 60 24.87 -4.70 0.80
N TYR A 61 24.76 -3.50 1.37
CA TYR A 61 23.71 -3.10 2.32
C TYR A 61 22.92 -1.85 1.90
N TRP A 62 23.08 -1.37 0.64
CA TRP A 62 22.35 -0.20 0.11
C TRP A 62 21.14 -0.56 -0.75
N CYS A 63 20.54 -1.72 -0.55
CA CYS A 63 19.32 -2.07 -1.26
C CYS A 63 18.18 -1.05 -1.03
N GLY A 64 17.99 -0.54 0.20
CA GLY A 64 17.03 0.51 0.52
C GLY A 64 17.29 1.81 -0.26
N PRO A 65 18.49 2.42 -0.16
CA PRO A 65 18.88 3.58 -0.98
C PRO A 65 18.70 3.37 -2.48
N ALA A 66 19.14 2.23 -3.02
CA ALA A 66 19.06 1.94 -4.45
C ALA A 66 17.60 1.78 -4.92
N ALA A 67 16.77 1.03 -4.19
CA ALA A 67 15.35 0.88 -4.50
C ALA A 67 14.60 2.23 -4.41
N THR A 68 14.90 3.04 -3.38
CA THR A 68 14.33 4.40 -3.25
C THR A 68 14.74 5.29 -4.42
N ARG A 69 16.01 5.22 -4.86
CA ARG A 69 16.51 5.95 -6.03
C ARG A 69 15.76 5.55 -7.31
N ILE A 70 15.61 4.24 -7.53
CA ILE A 70 14.87 3.72 -8.69
C ILE A 70 13.44 4.28 -8.69
N ALA A 71 12.76 4.26 -7.54
CA ALA A 71 11.40 4.79 -7.44
C ALA A 71 11.33 6.30 -7.76
N LEU A 72 12.22 7.10 -7.18
CA LEU A 72 12.28 8.55 -7.43
C LEU A 72 12.55 8.87 -8.91
N SER A 73 13.36 8.05 -9.59
CA SER A 73 13.79 8.30 -10.96
C SER A 73 12.67 8.24 -11.99
N ALA A 74 11.53 7.64 -11.66
CA ALA A 74 10.34 7.67 -12.50
C ALA A 74 9.70 9.08 -12.60
N ARG A 75 10.04 9.99 -11.67
CA ARG A 75 9.37 11.28 -11.53
C ARG A 75 10.31 12.48 -11.52
N ILE A 76 11.53 12.31 -11.03
CA ILE A 76 12.54 13.39 -10.89
C ILE A 76 13.92 12.87 -11.26
N ALA A 77 14.87 13.79 -11.45
CA ALA A 77 16.30 13.44 -11.43
C ALA A 77 16.64 12.94 -10.02
N ALA A 78 16.84 11.64 -9.87
CA ALA A 78 17.01 11.02 -8.58
C ALA A 78 18.35 11.39 -7.92
N PRO A 79 18.38 11.56 -6.57
CA PRO A 79 19.63 11.77 -5.83
C PRO A 79 20.58 10.58 -5.93
N SER A 80 21.83 10.76 -5.50
CA SER A 80 22.77 9.65 -5.38
C SER A 80 22.37 8.66 -4.30
N GLN A 81 22.78 7.40 -4.42
CA GLN A 81 22.55 6.40 -3.38
C GLN A 81 23.19 6.80 -2.05
N GLN A 82 24.36 7.45 -2.07
CA GLN A 82 25.01 7.98 -0.84
C GLN A 82 24.14 9.01 -0.13
N GLN A 83 23.53 9.95 -0.89
CA GLN A 83 22.62 10.93 -0.29
C GLN A 83 21.41 10.22 0.33
N LEU A 84 20.79 9.29 -0.39
CA LEU A 84 19.65 8.54 0.10
C LEU A 84 20.01 7.64 1.29
N ALA A 85 21.22 7.05 1.31
CA ALA A 85 21.69 6.28 2.46
C ALA A 85 21.78 7.13 3.74
N ASN A 86 22.21 8.39 3.62
CA ASN A 86 22.25 9.34 4.74
C ASN A 86 20.83 9.70 5.22
N GLU A 87 19.91 9.94 4.29
CA GLU A 87 18.52 10.34 4.58
C GLU A 87 17.66 9.17 5.14
N LEU A 88 17.98 7.94 4.75
CA LEU A 88 17.36 6.69 5.23
C LEU A 88 17.97 6.15 6.54
N PRO A 89 18.86 6.84 7.21
CA PRO A 89 19.92 6.42 8.15
C PRO A 89 20.34 4.95 7.96
N THR A 90 20.71 4.60 6.73
CA THR A 90 21.14 3.24 6.38
C THR A 90 22.48 2.95 7.02
N THR A 91 22.58 1.79 7.66
CA THR A 91 23.81 1.28 8.29
C THR A 91 24.35 0.08 7.53
N THR A 92 25.42 -0.53 8.02
CA THR A 92 25.94 -1.80 7.49
C THR A 92 24.94 -2.97 7.64
N ASN A 93 23.88 -2.80 8.46
CA ASN A 93 22.76 -3.73 8.58
C ASN A 93 21.61 -3.41 7.60
N GLY A 94 21.77 -2.39 6.74
CA GLY A 94 20.78 -1.94 5.79
C GLY A 94 19.88 -0.82 6.33
N THR A 95 18.75 -0.61 5.66
CA THR A 95 17.66 0.29 6.06
C THR A 95 16.66 -0.50 6.91
N ASP A 96 16.39 -0.04 8.14
CA ASP A 96 15.65 -0.85 9.12
C ASP A 96 14.16 -1.01 8.79
N TRP A 97 13.50 0.08 8.39
CA TRP A 97 12.05 0.11 8.32
C TRP A 97 11.54 0.84 7.07
N ILE A 98 10.51 0.29 6.47
CA ILE A 98 9.90 0.82 5.23
C ILE A 98 9.38 2.26 5.38
N GLY A 99 8.94 2.69 6.56
CA GLY A 99 8.51 4.06 6.81
C GLY A 99 9.61 5.11 6.64
N GLN A 100 10.89 4.73 6.74
CA GLN A 100 12.01 5.61 6.38
C GLN A 100 12.00 5.90 4.87
N VAL A 101 11.72 4.88 4.06
CA VAL A 101 11.57 5.01 2.60
C VAL A 101 10.39 5.89 2.26
N THR A 102 9.21 5.63 2.84
CA THR A 102 8.00 6.45 2.65
C THR A 102 8.27 7.93 2.91
N ARG A 103 8.93 8.25 4.03
CA ARG A 103 9.28 9.62 4.38
C ARG A 103 10.22 10.26 3.35
N VAL A 104 11.24 9.55 2.90
CA VAL A 104 12.22 10.06 1.94
C VAL A 104 11.59 10.28 0.57
N LEU A 105 10.77 9.33 0.08
CA LEU A 105 10.03 9.47 -1.17
C LEU A 105 9.14 10.72 -1.16
N ASN A 106 8.33 10.89 -0.12
CA ASN A 106 7.45 12.05 0.03
C ASN A 106 8.20 13.37 0.11
N ASN A 107 9.33 13.41 0.84
CA ASN A 107 10.15 14.62 0.98
C ASN A 107 10.72 15.07 -0.37
N HIS A 108 11.28 14.14 -1.17
CA HIS A 108 11.86 14.48 -2.46
C HIS A 108 10.82 14.89 -3.51
N LEU A 109 9.63 14.30 -3.45
CA LEU A 109 8.55 14.59 -4.40
C LEU A 109 7.66 15.76 -3.95
N GLY A 110 7.83 16.27 -2.72
CA GLY A 110 6.98 17.32 -2.16
C GLY A 110 5.52 16.90 -2.06
N THR A 111 5.26 15.65 -1.71
CA THR A 111 3.92 15.05 -1.70
C THR A 111 3.66 14.26 -0.42
N GLY A 112 2.41 13.92 -0.15
CA GLY A 112 1.97 12.91 0.82
C GLY A 112 1.36 11.69 0.13
N TRP A 113 1.75 11.41 -1.12
CA TRP A 113 1.19 10.30 -1.88
C TRP A 113 1.54 8.94 -1.28
N TYR A 114 2.81 8.75 -0.94
CA TYR A 114 3.27 7.48 -0.38
C TYR A 114 2.82 7.30 1.07
N GLU A 115 2.28 6.14 1.35
CA GLU A 115 1.96 5.66 2.69
C GLU A 115 2.77 4.42 3.04
N THR A 116 3.03 4.23 4.33
CA THR A 116 3.64 3.00 4.83
C THR A 116 2.56 1.94 5.00
N LYS A 117 2.67 0.84 4.26
CA LYS A 117 1.77 -0.30 4.33
C LYS A 117 2.50 -1.49 4.98
N GLU A 118 2.15 -1.80 6.21
CA GLU A 118 2.76 -2.93 6.91
C GLU A 118 1.98 -4.23 6.61
N MET A 119 2.72 -5.33 6.45
CA MET A 119 2.16 -6.67 6.23
C MET A 119 2.65 -7.64 7.32
N PRO A 120 2.15 -7.52 8.56
CA PRO A 120 2.68 -8.28 9.70
C PRO A 120 2.33 -9.77 9.68
N ASN A 121 1.33 -10.18 8.90
CA ASN A 121 0.87 -11.57 8.86
C ASN A 121 1.64 -12.38 7.81
N ASP A 122 2.28 -13.47 8.22
CA ASP A 122 2.91 -14.46 7.35
C ASP A 122 2.25 -15.84 7.59
N PRO A 123 1.52 -16.38 6.61
CA PRO A 123 1.22 -15.83 5.30
C PRO A 123 0.29 -14.59 5.36
N PRO A 124 0.32 -13.73 4.32
CA PRO A 124 -0.50 -12.52 4.30
C PRO A 124 -1.99 -12.85 4.25
N THR A 125 -2.80 -12.06 4.95
CA THR A 125 -4.26 -12.19 4.88
C THR A 125 -4.79 -11.81 3.50
N GLN A 126 -6.02 -12.24 3.16
CA GLN A 126 -6.64 -11.84 1.90
C GLN A 126 -6.79 -10.31 1.79
N GLY A 127 -7.18 -9.64 2.87
CA GLY A 127 -7.29 -8.17 2.87
C GLY A 127 -5.95 -7.46 2.61
N GLN A 128 -4.83 -7.98 3.13
CA GLN A 128 -3.50 -7.44 2.84
C GLN A 128 -3.11 -7.67 1.37
N ARG A 129 -3.48 -8.80 0.79
CA ARG A 129 -3.24 -9.09 -0.63
C ARG A 129 -4.07 -8.19 -1.54
N ASP A 130 -5.35 -8.02 -1.22
CA ASP A 130 -6.25 -7.17 -1.98
C ASP A 130 -5.79 -5.71 -1.95
N LEU A 131 -5.37 -5.23 -0.77
CA LEU A 131 -4.81 -3.88 -0.63
C LEU A 131 -3.53 -3.72 -1.46
N LEU A 132 -2.57 -4.64 -1.36
CA LEU A 132 -1.33 -4.60 -2.12
C LEU A 132 -1.58 -4.55 -3.63
N TRP A 133 -2.53 -5.37 -4.14
CA TRP A 133 -2.86 -5.35 -5.57
C TRP A 133 -3.47 -4.02 -5.99
N ASN A 134 -4.41 -3.50 -5.20
CA ASN A 134 -5.04 -2.21 -5.48
C ASN A 134 -4.03 -1.06 -5.46
N ASP A 135 -3.11 -1.04 -4.49
CA ASP A 135 -2.04 -0.06 -4.41
C ASP A 135 -1.11 -0.16 -5.62
N ILE A 136 -0.72 -1.38 -6.05
CA ILE A 136 0.11 -1.58 -7.24
C ILE A 136 -0.54 -0.96 -8.48
N VAL A 137 -1.81 -1.27 -8.73
CA VAL A 137 -2.52 -0.73 -9.89
C VAL A 137 -2.65 0.79 -9.79
N LEU A 138 -3.11 1.29 -8.63
CA LEU A 138 -3.29 2.72 -8.41
C LEU A 138 -2.00 3.51 -8.61
N ASP A 139 -0.92 3.07 -7.98
CA ASP A 139 0.34 3.80 -7.96
C ASP A 139 1.04 3.76 -9.32
N ILE A 140 1.13 2.59 -9.93
CA ILE A 140 1.71 2.46 -11.26
C ILE A 140 0.91 3.27 -12.28
N ASP A 141 -0.43 3.29 -12.20
CA ASP A 141 -1.27 4.09 -13.10
C ASP A 141 -1.04 5.60 -12.93
N ASN A 142 -0.63 6.03 -11.75
CA ASN A 142 -0.28 7.43 -11.46
C ASN A 142 1.24 7.73 -11.55
N ASN A 143 2.03 6.80 -12.08
CA ASN A 143 3.49 6.89 -12.25
C ASN A 143 4.27 6.99 -10.92
N TYR A 144 3.80 6.30 -9.90
CA TYR A 144 4.49 6.11 -8.63
C TYR A 144 4.94 4.66 -8.50
N PRO A 145 6.24 4.34 -8.63
CA PRO A 145 6.74 3.00 -8.32
C PRO A 145 6.62 2.68 -6.84
N ILE A 146 6.36 1.42 -6.52
CA ILE A 146 6.27 0.95 -5.12
C ILE A 146 7.62 0.41 -4.67
N VAL A 147 8.07 0.77 -3.48
CA VAL A 147 9.25 0.16 -2.86
C VAL A 147 8.80 -0.90 -1.86
N ALA A 148 9.26 -2.14 -2.04
CA ALA A 148 8.94 -3.26 -1.16
C ALA A 148 10.14 -3.69 -0.34
N ASN A 149 9.95 -3.85 0.98
CA ASN A 149 10.86 -4.52 1.89
C ASN A 149 10.45 -5.98 2.00
N ILE A 150 11.34 -6.89 1.70
CA ILE A 150 11.03 -8.32 1.57
C ILE A 150 11.90 -9.20 2.47
N VAL A 151 11.39 -10.39 2.73
CA VAL A 151 12.13 -11.54 3.27
C VAL A 151 11.98 -12.69 2.27
N ALA A 152 13.07 -13.05 1.62
CA ALA A 152 13.10 -14.10 0.60
C ALA A 152 13.81 -15.33 1.15
N PRO A 153 13.09 -16.34 1.70
CA PRO A 153 13.70 -17.57 2.17
C PRO A 153 14.17 -18.45 1.01
N ALA A 154 15.10 -19.35 1.25
CA ALA A 154 15.62 -20.27 0.23
C ALA A 154 14.54 -21.06 -0.54
N SER A 155 13.39 -21.30 0.10
CA SER A 155 12.25 -22.00 -0.50
C SER A 155 11.35 -21.13 -1.37
N ASN A 156 11.49 -19.79 -1.30
CA ASN A 156 10.68 -18.83 -2.03
C ASN A 156 11.48 -17.55 -2.28
N HIS A 157 12.26 -17.52 -3.36
CA HIS A 157 13.03 -16.33 -3.71
C HIS A 157 12.95 -16.00 -5.20
N PRO A 158 13.22 -14.73 -5.56
CA PRO A 158 13.28 -14.29 -6.94
C PRO A 158 14.38 -14.99 -7.75
N PRO A 159 14.34 -14.90 -9.08
CA PRO A 159 15.34 -15.49 -9.95
C PRO A 159 16.78 -15.08 -9.58
N GLY A 160 17.68 -16.05 -9.54
CA GLY A 160 19.11 -15.82 -9.30
C GLY A 160 19.52 -15.58 -7.84
N TYR A 161 18.58 -15.51 -6.92
CA TYR A 161 18.91 -15.33 -5.50
C TYR A 161 19.66 -16.54 -4.94
N PRO A 162 20.61 -16.31 -4.02
CA PRO A 162 21.35 -17.40 -3.38
C PRO A 162 20.45 -18.24 -2.48
N ASN A 163 20.84 -19.50 -2.26
CA ASN A 163 20.05 -20.49 -1.52
C ASN A 163 20.12 -20.33 0.01
N TYR A 164 19.83 -19.11 0.50
CA TYR A 164 19.64 -18.77 1.91
C TYR A 164 18.70 -17.57 2.04
N THR A 165 18.21 -17.27 3.25
CA THR A 165 17.28 -16.16 3.45
C THR A 165 17.93 -14.82 3.17
N ILE A 166 17.31 -14.03 2.30
CA ILE A 166 17.73 -12.67 1.93
C ILE A 166 16.70 -11.67 2.48
N TYR A 167 17.19 -10.65 3.18
CA TYR A 167 16.45 -9.44 3.55
C TYR A 167 16.81 -8.36 2.55
N HIS A 168 15.83 -7.79 1.87
CA HIS A 168 16.12 -6.95 0.72
C HIS A 168 15.05 -5.89 0.46
N TYR A 169 15.42 -4.86 -0.29
CA TYR A 169 14.51 -3.87 -0.88
C TYR A 169 14.63 -3.90 -2.40
N PHE A 170 13.49 -3.95 -3.06
CA PHE A 170 13.40 -3.75 -4.51
C PHE A 170 12.22 -2.84 -4.87
N THR A 171 12.09 -2.50 -6.16
CA THR A 171 11.07 -1.57 -6.65
C THR A 171 10.13 -2.28 -7.62
N VAL A 172 8.82 -2.21 -7.37
CA VAL A 172 7.78 -2.60 -8.34
C VAL A 172 7.58 -1.44 -9.29
N ILE A 173 7.80 -1.68 -10.58
CA ILE A 173 7.73 -0.67 -11.65
C ILE A 173 6.68 -0.98 -12.70
N GLY A 174 5.89 -2.03 -12.52
CA GLY A 174 4.85 -2.39 -13.47
C GLY A 174 4.00 -3.56 -13.00
N TYR A 175 2.88 -3.74 -13.70
CA TYR A 175 1.97 -4.88 -13.50
C TYR A 175 1.38 -5.35 -14.82
N ASP A 176 0.92 -6.61 -14.85
CA ASP A 176 0.00 -7.15 -15.85
C ASP A 176 -1.16 -7.81 -15.12
N SER A 177 -2.38 -7.26 -15.29
CA SER A 177 -3.57 -7.77 -14.62
C SER A 177 -4.17 -8.99 -15.31
N ALA A 178 -3.83 -9.26 -16.57
CA ALA A 178 -4.29 -10.45 -17.27
C ALA A 178 -3.60 -11.70 -16.72
N ASP A 179 -2.29 -11.59 -16.43
CA ASP A 179 -1.47 -12.69 -15.94
C ASP A 179 -1.26 -12.65 -14.41
N MET A 180 -1.76 -11.61 -13.74
CA MET A 180 -1.50 -11.36 -12.29
C MET A 180 -0.01 -11.40 -11.99
N THR A 181 0.77 -10.60 -12.73
CA THR A 181 2.23 -10.47 -12.58
C THR A 181 2.63 -9.03 -12.30
N VAL A 182 3.82 -8.86 -11.74
CA VAL A 182 4.43 -7.57 -11.41
C VAL A 182 5.86 -7.51 -11.93
N LEU A 183 6.25 -6.36 -12.47
CA LEU A 183 7.60 -6.11 -12.94
C LEU A 183 8.43 -5.51 -11.81
N ILE A 184 9.51 -6.19 -11.47
CA ILE A 184 10.45 -5.80 -10.43
C ILE A 184 11.70 -5.17 -11.07
N ALA A 185 12.15 -4.03 -10.54
CA ALA A 185 13.49 -3.49 -10.72
C ALA A 185 14.30 -3.77 -9.46
N ASP A 186 15.29 -4.65 -9.58
CA ASP A 186 16.01 -5.22 -8.44
C ASP A 186 17.47 -4.78 -8.42
N PRO A 187 17.88 -3.97 -7.43
CA PRO A 187 19.23 -3.46 -7.36
C PRO A 187 20.28 -4.48 -6.87
N ALA A 188 19.90 -5.68 -6.42
CA ALA A 188 20.84 -6.65 -5.85
C ALA A 188 21.85 -7.23 -6.84
N GLY A 189 21.48 -7.31 -8.14
CA GLY A 189 22.34 -7.91 -9.16
C GLY A 189 22.45 -9.44 -9.07
N PHE A 190 21.50 -10.11 -8.36
CA PHE A 190 21.48 -11.58 -8.30
C PHE A 190 20.87 -12.18 -9.56
N ALA A 191 19.83 -11.56 -10.11
CA ALA A 191 19.19 -12.01 -11.33
C ALA A 191 20.08 -11.69 -12.57
N PRO A 192 19.92 -12.45 -13.69
CA PRO A 192 20.65 -12.19 -14.93
C PRO A 192 20.34 -10.81 -15.55
N THR A 193 19.18 -10.24 -15.20
CA THR A 193 18.69 -8.95 -15.69
C THR A 193 18.33 -8.03 -14.54
N ALA A 194 18.43 -6.74 -14.75
CA ALA A 194 18.06 -5.71 -13.78
C ALA A 194 16.56 -5.73 -13.42
N THR A 195 15.73 -6.23 -14.33
CA THR A 195 14.28 -6.36 -14.16
C THR A 195 13.81 -7.75 -14.52
N TYR A 196 12.76 -8.20 -13.82
CA TYR A 196 12.12 -9.49 -14.07
C TYR A 196 10.67 -9.48 -13.59
N TRP A 197 9.85 -10.38 -14.15
CA TRP A 197 8.48 -10.56 -13.73
C TRP A 197 8.37 -11.59 -12.60
N LEU A 198 7.60 -11.25 -11.57
CA LEU A 198 7.12 -12.19 -10.55
C LEU A 198 5.62 -12.37 -10.68
N THR A 199 5.09 -13.51 -10.24
CA THR A 199 3.67 -13.58 -9.98
C THR A 199 3.32 -12.67 -8.80
N PHE A 200 2.14 -12.07 -8.83
CA PHE A 200 1.63 -11.30 -7.69
C PHE A 200 1.59 -12.14 -6.40
N ASN A 201 1.24 -13.43 -6.54
CA ASN A 201 1.25 -14.36 -5.41
C ASN A 201 2.63 -14.46 -4.76
N GLN A 202 3.68 -14.56 -5.56
CA GLN A 202 5.05 -14.60 -5.03
C GLN A 202 5.42 -13.29 -4.35
N LEU A 203 5.19 -12.13 -4.98
CA LEU A 203 5.44 -10.83 -4.35
C LEU A 203 4.75 -10.73 -2.99
N ALA A 204 3.44 -11.04 -2.93
CA ALA A 204 2.66 -10.94 -1.71
C ALA A 204 3.20 -11.81 -0.56
N THR A 205 3.83 -12.94 -0.86
CA THR A 205 4.44 -13.82 0.15
C THR A 205 5.88 -13.46 0.52
N LEU A 206 6.53 -12.61 -0.26
CA LEU A 206 7.88 -12.13 0.04
C LEU A 206 7.89 -10.93 1.00
N ILE A 207 6.84 -10.09 1.00
CA ILE A 207 6.80 -8.86 1.80
C ILE A 207 6.69 -9.14 3.31
N PRO A 208 5.81 -10.06 3.81
CA PRO A 208 5.70 -10.33 5.24
C PRO A 208 7.02 -10.83 5.88
N PRO A 209 7.26 -10.50 7.16
CA PRO A 209 6.47 -9.63 8.05
C PRO A 209 6.86 -8.14 7.94
N LYS A 210 7.34 -7.71 6.80
CA LYS A 210 7.80 -6.35 6.51
C LYS A 210 6.63 -5.50 5.98
N GLY A 211 6.89 -4.70 4.94
CA GLY A 211 5.90 -3.83 4.34
C GLY A 211 6.39 -3.21 3.04
N TYR A 212 5.59 -2.31 2.51
CA TYR A 212 5.91 -1.58 1.28
C TYR A 212 5.49 -0.10 1.41
N SER A 213 6.03 0.72 0.53
CA SER A 213 5.70 2.15 0.39
C SER A 213 4.95 2.33 -0.92
N ALA A 214 3.67 2.73 -0.80
CA ALA A 214 2.74 2.92 -1.91
C ALA A 214 1.91 4.18 -1.72
#